data_a213b7a4b0c9b2c90b5caec7788998c3
#
_entry.id   a213b7a4b0c9b2c90b5caec7788998c3
#
_cell.length_a   1.000
_cell.length_b   1.000
_cell.length_c   1.000
_cell.angle_alpha   90.00
_cell.angle_beta   90.00
_cell.angle_gamma   90.00
#
_symmetry.space_group_name_H-M   'P 1'
#
loop_
_entity.id
_entity.type
_entity.pdbx_description
1 polymer ?
#
loop_
_entity_poly.entity_id
_entity_poly.type
_entity_poly.pdbx_seq_one_letter_code
_entity_poly.pdbx_strand_id
1 'polypeptide(L)'
;MKRKLIFLTTALIFIISLTSCMLGNSSKPDNSVQPSTPEIPSEPSTPTNPDKPSTPAKPDKSNGYFFDGTSATSGDGTIENPYNNLSYIKTLDLNLKHNIYLKRGSKFRGSIELSNASGTEKDKILITSYGDGELPIIDGNDKVGDAVVSLKNCNNITISNLEIFDSSTTEADRRGVLILGNNPNNNSKIITYSNITLDGLYIHDINGITDKENSGMSAESKKTGGIHFGSLDGKAKFDNLIIKNCKIKNVSNVGIASWYKFGSTSNKVSPYSDKFKDTAYTNILIENNDISYIGKNAIFVRNLLGGYVKNNVVYETAIKCISGNSIVTSYVDGTVIEYNEGYYNRASAKSDGKIQDGCMLDADLQSKNTIWQYNYSHDNSFGLFLNCTSYSEKNKIEDDVIVRYNLSVNDKGTYGIIYINYSAKMIEVYNNTIVTGSDTSVIFQTNSGTNSKFYNNLIYNRSKNAIFKVNSSSNVDISNNLIYSDEFGAITNLSTFKTLNYNGVYENPLFIKELPKNSICGIDAAKYYKVASNSIVYNSALDVTSVNDFFGNKYKNAIGFYCG
;
A
#
# COMPACT_ATOMS: atom_id res chain seq x y z
N MET A 1 24.78 45.19 39.41
CA MET A 1 25.74 44.65 38.42
C MET A 1 25.08 43.51 37.70
N LYS A 2 24.64 43.74 36.45
CA LYS A 2 23.98 42.74 35.59
C LYS A 2 25.05 42.05 34.76
N ARG A 3 25.22 40.73 34.91
CA ARG A 3 26.08 39.93 33.98
C ARG A 3 25.16 39.38 32.90
N LYS A 4 25.44 39.79 31.65
CA LYS A 4 24.87 39.21 30.44
C LYS A 4 25.54 37.85 30.18
N LEU A 5 24.75 36.82 30.05
CA LEU A 5 25.18 35.51 29.58
C LEU A 5 24.95 35.46 28.05
N ILE A 6 26.03 35.35 27.31
CA ILE A 6 26.00 35.19 25.86
C ILE A 6 25.90 33.68 25.60
N PHE A 7 24.80 33.22 25.01
CA PHE A 7 24.70 31.84 24.47
C PHE A 7 25.28 31.84 23.05
N LEU A 8 26.38 31.15 22.88
CA LEU A 8 26.91 30.77 21.56
C LEU A 8 26.13 29.54 21.10
N THR A 9 25.27 29.68 20.11
CA THR A 9 24.65 28.57 19.41
C THR A 9 25.61 28.07 18.33
N THR A 10 26.29 26.97 18.61
CA THR A 10 27.00 26.19 17.57
C THR A 10 25.94 25.39 16.81
N ALA A 11 25.65 25.84 15.61
CA ALA A 11 24.86 25.06 14.66
C ALA A 11 25.73 23.88 14.17
N LEU A 12 25.42 22.69 14.65
CA LEU A 12 25.99 21.45 14.14
C LEU A 12 25.20 21.08 12.87
N ILE A 13 25.78 21.38 11.72
CA ILE A 13 25.24 20.95 10.44
C ILE A 13 25.51 19.44 10.32
N PHE A 14 24.51 18.62 10.58
CA PHE A 14 24.52 17.22 10.17
C PHE A 14 24.28 17.17 8.66
N ILE A 15 25.37 16.97 7.92
CA ILE A 15 25.29 16.54 6.52
C ILE A 15 24.86 15.08 6.56
N ILE A 16 23.56 14.82 6.46
CA ILE A 16 23.05 13.50 6.15
C ILE A 16 23.36 13.30 4.66
N SER A 17 24.33 12.44 4.39
CA SER A 17 24.54 11.94 3.03
C SER A 17 23.30 11.12 2.64
N LEU A 18 22.38 11.75 1.94
CA LEU A 18 21.34 11.09 1.17
C LEU A 18 22.05 10.33 0.03
N THR A 19 22.43 9.08 0.27
CA THR A 19 22.61 8.14 -0.81
C THR A 19 21.20 7.86 -1.36
N SER A 20 20.77 8.67 -2.33
CA SER A 20 19.63 8.35 -3.14
C SER A 20 19.84 6.96 -3.75
N CYS A 21 18.90 6.04 -3.55
CA CYS A 21 18.81 4.86 -4.41
C CYS A 21 18.75 5.35 -5.85
N MET A 22 19.86 5.27 -6.57
CA MET A 22 19.84 5.50 -8.00
C MET A 22 19.07 4.33 -8.61
N LEU A 23 17.95 4.65 -9.25
CA LEU A 23 17.22 3.73 -10.09
C LEU A 23 18.12 3.28 -11.22
N GLY A 24 18.68 2.07 -11.08
CA GLY A 24 19.36 1.41 -12.18
C GLY A 24 18.31 0.99 -13.21
N ASN A 25 18.48 1.40 -14.46
CA ASN A 25 17.73 0.87 -15.58
C ASN A 25 17.92 -0.66 -15.62
N SER A 26 16.96 -1.43 -15.13
CA SER A 26 16.96 -2.89 -15.24
C SER A 26 16.00 -3.31 -16.33
N SER A 27 16.54 -3.95 -17.36
CA SER A 27 15.78 -4.76 -18.29
C SER A 27 15.03 -5.86 -17.55
N LYS A 28 13.75 -6.07 -17.91
CA LYS A 28 12.84 -7.07 -17.32
C LYS A 28 13.40 -8.48 -17.33
N PRO A 29 13.03 -9.30 -16.33
CA PRO A 29 13.16 -10.74 -16.43
C PRO A 29 12.13 -11.32 -17.43
N ASP A 30 12.56 -12.30 -18.17
CA ASP A 30 11.81 -13.06 -19.15
C ASP A 30 10.60 -13.77 -18.51
N ASN A 31 9.43 -13.62 -19.09
CA ASN A 31 8.16 -14.18 -18.59
C ASN A 31 8.14 -15.70 -18.83
N SER A 32 8.38 -16.51 -17.82
CA SER A 32 8.03 -17.92 -17.83
C SER A 32 7.08 -18.26 -16.69
N VAL A 33 5.84 -18.50 -17.10
CA VAL A 33 4.78 -19.28 -16.43
C VAL A 33 4.37 -18.92 -15.00
N GLN A 34 3.28 -18.20 -14.87
CA GLN A 34 2.52 -17.99 -13.65
C GLN A 34 1.56 -19.17 -13.34
N PRO A 35 1.29 -19.47 -12.06
CA PRO A 35 0.26 -20.45 -11.69
C PRO A 35 -1.12 -19.96 -12.11
N SER A 36 -2.01 -20.89 -12.45
CA SER A 36 -3.39 -20.61 -12.85
C SER A 36 -4.16 -19.92 -11.73
N THR A 37 -4.27 -18.61 -11.83
CA THR A 37 -5.26 -17.79 -11.11
C THR A 37 -6.60 -17.85 -11.84
N PRO A 38 -7.74 -17.61 -11.15
CA PRO A 38 -9.04 -17.48 -11.84
C PRO A 38 -8.91 -16.44 -12.96
N GLU A 39 -9.50 -16.73 -14.11
CA GLU A 39 -9.39 -15.93 -15.33
C GLU A 39 -9.72 -14.46 -15.05
N ILE A 40 -8.66 -13.65 -15.05
CA ILE A 40 -8.73 -12.19 -15.17
C ILE A 40 -8.70 -11.89 -16.68
N PRO A 41 -9.54 -10.98 -17.17
CA PRO A 41 -9.52 -10.62 -18.60
C PRO A 41 -8.11 -10.20 -19.03
N SER A 42 -7.63 -10.74 -20.16
CA SER A 42 -6.38 -10.53 -20.89
C SER A 42 -5.34 -9.58 -20.28
N GLU A 43 -4.12 -10.10 -20.06
CA GLU A 43 -2.95 -9.41 -19.52
C GLU A 43 -2.77 -7.98 -20.03
N PRO A 44 -2.53 -7.01 -19.12
CA PRO A 44 -2.03 -5.70 -19.52
C PRO A 44 -0.57 -5.82 -19.98
N SER A 45 -0.25 -5.14 -21.06
CA SER A 45 1.10 -4.92 -21.56
C SER A 45 2.06 -4.51 -20.43
N THR A 46 3.29 -4.98 -20.55
CA THR A 46 4.48 -4.72 -19.70
C THR A 46 4.45 -3.43 -18.90
N PRO A 47 4.74 -3.41 -17.55
CA PRO A 47 4.82 -2.18 -16.77
C PRO A 47 5.85 -1.24 -17.39
N THR A 48 5.42 -0.06 -17.77
CA THR A 48 6.30 1.03 -18.16
C THR A 48 6.82 1.72 -16.91
N ASN A 49 8.12 2.05 -16.90
CA ASN A 49 8.76 2.81 -15.85
C ASN A 49 7.90 4.04 -15.46
N PRO A 50 7.55 4.26 -14.17
CA PRO A 50 6.75 5.41 -13.75
C PRO A 50 7.38 6.77 -14.03
N ASP A 51 8.69 6.82 -14.30
CA ASP A 51 9.39 8.06 -14.68
C ASP A 51 9.28 8.43 -16.17
N LYS A 52 8.67 7.59 -16.98
CA LYS A 52 8.42 7.92 -18.38
C LYS A 52 6.92 8.01 -18.63
N PRO A 53 6.36 9.24 -18.75
CA PRO A 53 4.96 9.41 -19.09
C PRO A 53 4.65 8.62 -20.36
N SER A 54 3.60 7.80 -20.31
CA SER A 54 3.12 7.11 -21.50
C SER A 54 2.90 8.12 -22.63
N THR A 55 3.37 7.81 -23.85
CA THR A 55 3.08 8.68 -25.00
C THR A 55 1.58 8.86 -25.10
N PRO A 56 1.04 10.10 -25.06
CA PRO A 56 -0.38 10.31 -25.07
C PRO A 56 -0.99 9.69 -26.33
N ALA A 57 -2.09 8.95 -26.18
CA ALA A 57 -2.88 8.52 -27.32
C ALA A 57 -3.29 9.75 -28.12
N LYS A 58 -3.25 9.66 -29.44
CA LYS A 58 -3.71 10.77 -30.31
C LYS A 58 -5.17 11.05 -29.96
N PRO A 59 -5.53 12.32 -29.62
CA PRO A 59 -6.87 12.63 -29.17
C PRO A 59 -7.88 12.45 -30.32
N ASP A 60 -9.03 11.87 -29.99
CA ASP A 60 -10.17 11.84 -30.90
C ASP A 60 -10.84 13.21 -30.94
N LYS A 61 -10.59 13.95 -32.03
CA LYS A 61 -11.14 15.30 -32.22
C LYS A 61 -12.67 15.32 -32.34
N SER A 62 -13.28 14.27 -32.83
CA SER A 62 -14.72 14.19 -33.04
C SER A 62 -15.50 13.91 -31.75
N ASN A 63 -14.86 13.21 -30.79
CA ASN A 63 -15.46 12.75 -29.54
C ASN A 63 -14.82 13.40 -28.29
N GLY A 64 -14.35 14.64 -28.38
CA GLY A 64 -13.65 15.28 -27.26
C GLY A 64 -13.95 16.74 -27.07
N TYR A 65 -13.93 17.17 -25.79
CA TYR A 65 -13.84 18.54 -25.34
C TYR A 65 -12.40 18.86 -24.95
N PHE A 66 -11.87 19.97 -25.44
CA PHE A 66 -10.48 20.36 -25.26
C PHE A 66 -10.35 21.57 -24.34
N PHE A 67 -9.36 21.50 -23.47
CA PHE A 67 -9.04 22.53 -22.48
C PHE A 67 -7.57 22.93 -22.61
N ASP A 68 -7.31 24.23 -22.70
CA ASP A 68 -5.98 24.83 -22.71
C ASP A 68 -5.91 25.99 -21.72
N GLY A 69 -5.33 25.74 -20.54
CA GLY A 69 -5.19 26.74 -19.48
C GLY A 69 -4.22 27.88 -19.81
N THR A 70 -3.52 27.81 -20.96
CA THR A 70 -2.64 28.90 -21.45
C THR A 70 -3.37 29.86 -22.40
N SER A 71 -4.59 29.53 -22.85
CA SER A 71 -5.38 30.37 -23.72
C SER A 71 -5.90 31.59 -22.98
N ALA A 72 -5.71 32.79 -23.56
CA ALA A 72 -6.14 34.05 -22.96
C ALA A 72 -7.67 34.18 -22.91
N THR A 73 -8.37 33.57 -23.87
CA THR A 73 -9.84 33.57 -23.97
C THR A 73 -10.35 32.14 -24.03
N SER A 74 -11.58 31.94 -23.53
CA SER A 74 -12.24 30.64 -23.63
C SER A 74 -12.93 30.49 -24.97
N GLY A 75 -12.76 29.34 -25.60
CA GLY A 75 -13.39 28.99 -26.86
C GLY A 75 -14.69 28.19 -26.70
N ASP A 76 -14.94 27.31 -27.66
CA ASP A 76 -16.12 26.44 -27.76
C ASP A 76 -15.81 24.96 -27.39
N GLY A 77 -14.58 24.69 -26.96
CA GLY A 77 -14.14 23.36 -26.57
C GLY A 77 -13.70 22.47 -27.71
N THR A 78 -13.52 22.98 -28.91
CA THR A 78 -12.81 22.29 -29.99
C THR A 78 -11.29 22.35 -29.76
N ILE A 79 -10.52 21.51 -30.44
CA ILE A 79 -9.05 21.54 -30.29
C ILE A 79 -8.45 22.83 -30.86
N GLU A 80 -9.10 23.44 -31.86
CA GLU A 80 -8.73 24.69 -32.50
C GLU A 80 -9.12 25.90 -31.64
N ASN A 81 -10.15 25.77 -30.78
CA ASN A 81 -10.67 26.80 -29.93
C ASN A 81 -11.06 26.25 -28.54
N PRO A 82 -10.09 25.87 -27.72
CA PRO A 82 -10.31 25.14 -26.46
C PRO A 82 -10.89 26.03 -25.36
N TYR A 83 -11.56 25.40 -24.38
CA TYR A 83 -11.90 26.06 -23.13
C TYR A 83 -10.63 26.38 -22.33
N ASN A 84 -10.60 27.50 -21.63
CA ASN A 84 -9.44 27.86 -20.78
C ASN A 84 -9.67 27.63 -19.28
N ASN A 85 -10.84 27.15 -18.87
CA ASN A 85 -11.21 27.02 -17.47
C ASN A 85 -12.02 25.75 -17.20
N LEU A 86 -11.73 25.06 -16.10
CA LEU A 86 -12.41 23.81 -15.72
C LEU A 86 -13.90 23.99 -15.36
N SER A 87 -14.37 25.22 -15.08
CA SER A 87 -15.78 25.46 -14.78
C SER A 87 -16.72 25.05 -15.93
N TYR A 88 -16.22 25.01 -17.15
CA TYR A 88 -16.99 24.54 -18.32
C TYR A 88 -17.32 23.05 -18.27
N ILE A 89 -16.56 22.24 -17.50
CA ILE A 89 -16.84 20.80 -17.35
C ILE A 89 -18.28 20.54 -16.88
N LYS A 90 -18.81 21.40 -16.03
CA LYS A 90 -20.20 21.28 -15.53
C LYS A 90 -21.28 21.52 -16.60
N THR A 91 -20.92 22.11 -17.75
CA THR A 91 -21.84 22.41 -18.85
C THR A 91 -21.70 21.42 -20.02
N LEU A 92 -20.78 20.46 -19.93
CA LEU A 92 -20.52 19.49 -21.00
C LEU A 92 -21.64 18.46 -21.09
N ASP A 93 -22.03 18.13 -22.31
CA ASP A 93 -22.88 16.97 -22.59
C ASP A 93 -21.98 15.74 -22.89
N LEU A 94 -21.71 14.96 -21.86
CA LEU A 94 -20.89 13.76 -21.97
C LEU A 94 -21.61 12.58 -22.67
N ASN A 95 -22.90 12.72 -23.03
CA ASN A 95 -23.56 11.78 -23.92
C ASN A 95 -23.29 12.12 -25.40
N LEU A 96 -22.96 13.37 -25.69
CA LEU A 96 -22.63 13.83 -27.03
C LEU A 96 -21.16 13.59 -27.37
N LYS A 97 -20.26 13.92 -26.43
CA LYS A 97 -18.83 13.70 -26.55
C LYS A 97 -18.29 13.15 -25.22
N HIS A 98 -17.66 11.97 -25.26
CA HIS A 98 -17.28 11.26 -24.06
C HIS A 98 -15.92 11.68 -23.46
N ASN A 99 -15.06 12.38 -24.22
CA ASN A 99 -13.69 12.64 -23.81
C ASN A 99 -13.46 14.08 -23.35
N ILE A 100 -12.65 14.24 -22.33
CA ILE A 100 -12.16 15.53 -21.84
C ILE A 100 -10.64 15.51 -21.93
N TYR A 101 -10.09 16.40 -22.73
CA TYR A 101 -8.67 16.50 -22.99
C TYR A 101 -8.08 17.78 -22.41
N LEU A 102 -7.11 17.67 -21.49
CA LEU A 102 -6.39 18.79 -20.90
C LEU A 102 -5.01 18.92 -21.56
N LYS A 103 -4.68 20.10 -22.04
CA LYS A 103 -3.42 20.34 -22.74
C LYS A 103 -2.22 20.21 -21.80
N ARG A 104 -1.20 19.46 -22.19
CA ARG A 104 0.07 19.39 -21.48
C ARG A 104 0.73 20.77 -21.40
N GLY A 105 1.43 21.03 -20.29
CA GLY A 105 2.01 22.33 -19.97
C GLY A 105 1.01 23.37 -19.47
N SER A 106 -0.29 23.06 -19.42
CA SER A 106 -1.31 23.94 -18.84
C SER A 106 -1.42 23.81 -17.33
N LYS A 107 -1.76 24.90 -16.65
CA LYS A 107 -2.18 24.91 -15.26
C LYS A 107 -3.62 25.42 -15.15
N PHE A 108 -4.46 24.65 -14.47
CA PHE A 108 -5.85 24.98 -14.20
C PHE A 108 -6.06 25.18 -12.70
N ARG A 109 -6.84 26.17 -12.31
CA ARG A 109 -7.30 26.36 -10.93
C ARG A 109 -8.74 25.89 -10.78
N GLY A 110 -9.03 25.16 -9.71
CA GLY A 110 -10.36 24.62 -9.42
C GLY A 110 -10.38 23.10 -9.39
N SER A 111 -11.51 22.51 -9.77
CA SER A 111 -11.75 21.07 -9.62
C SER A 111 -12.44 20.46 -10.84
N ILE A 112 -12.26 19.16 -11.03
CA ILE A 112 -13.07 18.33 -11.93
C ILE A 112 -14.12 17.61 -11.09
N GLU A 113 -15.38 17.92 -11.31
CA GLU A 113 -16.51 17.34 -10.59
C GLU A 113 -17.51 16.72 -11.58
N LEU A 114 -17.64 15.39 -11.52
CA LEU A 114 -18.64 14.66 -12.30
C LEU A 114 -19.63 13.95 -11.38
N SER A 115 -20.92 14.08 -11.72
CA SER A 115 -21.99 13.40 -11.01
C SER A 115 -22.93 12.72 -11.98
N ASN A 116 -23.27 11.45 -11.70
CA ASN A 116 -24.16 10.62 -12.51
C ASN A 116 -23.69 10.46 -13.98
N ALA A 117 -22.39 10.59 -14.23
CA ALA A 117 -21.80 10.45 -15.55
C ALA A 117 -21.44 8.96 -15.81
N SER A 118 -21.83 8.44 -16.95
CA SER A 118 -21.58 7.04 -17.30
C SER A 118 -21.31 6.90 -18.79
N GLY A 119 -20.09 6.45 -19.10
CA GLY A 119 -19.82 5.89 -20.42
C GLY A 119 -20.44 4.50 -20.58
N THR A 120 -20.09 3.81 -21.64
CA THR A 120 -20.39 2.37 -21.84
C THR A 120 -19.11 1.54 -21.64
N GLU A 121 -19.22 0.22 -21.56
CA GLU A 121 -18.05 -0.65 -21.48
C GLU A 121 -17.12 -0.51 -22.69
N LYS A 122 -17.70 -0.28 -23.87
CA LYS A 122 -16.97 -0.15 -25.13
C LYS A 122 -16.48 1.29 -25.39
N ASP A 123 -17.16 2.28 -24.85
CA ASP A 123 -16.86 3.69 -25.04
C ASP A 123 -16.95 4.40 -23.68
N LYS A 124 -15.83 4.32 -22.95
CA LYS A 124 -15.69 4.90 -21.61
C LYS A 124 -15.50 6.40 -21.72
N ILE A 125 -15.97 7.14 -20.73
CA ILE A 125 -15.58 8.53 -20.55
C ILE A 125 -14.09 8.57 -20.24
N LEU A 126 -13.32 9.31 -21.02
CA LEU A 126 -11.88 9.49 -20.83
C LEU A 126 -11.57 10.92 -20.42
N ILE A 127 -10.92 11.11 -19.29
CA ILE A 127 -10.34 12.40 -18.87
C ILE A 127 -8.83 12.25 -18.86
N THR A 128 -8.13 12.92 -19.77
CA THR A 128 -6.69 12.72 -19.94
C THR A 128 -6.00 13.97 -20.51
N SER A 129 -4.67 13.91 -20.57
CA SER A 129 -3.87 14.95 -21.22
C SER A 129 -3.78 14.78 -22.74
N TYR A 130 -3.53 15.87 -23.47
CA TYR A 130 -3.17 15.87 -24.89
C TYR A 130 -2.01 16.83 -25.18
N GLY A 131 -1.38 16.68 -26.36
CA GLY A 131 -0.22 17.43 -26.76
C GLY A 131 1.06 16.96 -26.09
N ASP A 132 2.13 17.73 -26.27
CA ASP A 132 3.46 17.43 -25.77
C ASP A 132 3.81 18.30 -24.55
N GLY A 133 4.78 17.85 -23.75
CA GLY A 133 5.28 18.55 -22.57
C GLY A 133 4.89 17.89 -21.25
N GLU A 134 5.02 18.64 -20.16
CA GLU A 134 4.71 18.20 -18.80
C GLU A 134 3.20 17.92 -18.62
N LEU A 135 2.85 17.12 -17.61
CA LEU A 135 1.44 16.86 -17.30
C LEU A 135 0.67 18.16 -17.07
N PRO A 136 -0.61 18.22 -17.49
CA PRO A 136 -1.46 19.35 -17.12
C PRO A 136 -1.70 19.33 -15.61
N ILE A 137 -1.56 20.48 -14.98
CA ILE A 137 -1.66 20.65 -13.54
C ILE A 137 -3.07 21.11 -13.17
N ILE A 138 -3.68 20.42 -12.19
CA ILE A 138 -4.92 20.86 -11.56
C ILE A 138 -4.60 21.29 -10.12
N ASP A 139 -4.66 22.59 -9.89
CA ASP A 139 -4.50 23.24 -8.58
C ASP A 139 -5.87 23.35 -7.92
N GLY A 140 -6.11 22.59 -6.86
CA GLY A 140 -7.38 22.56 -6.13
C GLY A 140 -7.83 23.93 -5.62
N ASN A 141 -6.90 24.90 -5.50
CA ASN A 141 -7.16 26.25 -5.04
C ASN A 141 -7.86 26.29 -3.68
N ASP A 142 -7.31 25.54 -2.73
CA ASP A 142 -7.86 25.40 -1.38
C ASP A 142 -9.25 24.70 -1.35
N LYS A 143 -9.38 23.59 -2.08
CA LYS A 143 -10.61 22.81 -2.17
C LYS A 143 -10.89 22.06 -0.88
N VAL A 144 -11.70 22.64 -0.01
CA VAL A 144 -12.09 22.08 1.29
C VAL A 144 -13.46 21.37 1.21
N GLY A 145 -13.60 20.26 1.90
CA GLY A 145 -14.85 19.49 2.03
C GLY A 145 -15.12 18.49 0.89
N ASP A 146 -14.29 18.52 -0.15
CA ASP A 146 -14.39 17.62 -1.31
C ASP A 146 -12.99 17.21 -1.79
N ALA A 147 -12.78 17.01 -3.07
CA ALA A 147 -11.50 16.68 -3.71
C ALA A 147 -11.26 17.55 -4.94
N VAL A 148 -10.00 17.62 -5.37
CA VAL A 148 -9.64 18.27 -6.63
C VAL A 148 -10.29 17.56 -7.83
N VAL A 149 -10.37 16.22 -7.76
CA VAL A 149 -11.12 15.41 -8.73
C VAL A 149 -12.17 14.61 -7.98
N SER A 150 -13.45 14.84 -8.27
CA SER A 150 -14.58 14.20 -7.61
C SER A 150 -15.48 13.47 -8.60
N LEU A 151 -15.72 12.18 -8.36
CA LEU A 151 -16.68 11.35 -9.09
C LEU A 151 -17.77 10.88 -8.14
N LYS A 152 -19.03 11.19 -8.47
CA LYS A 152 -20.19 10.73 -7.71
C LYS A 152 -21.17 9.97 -8.58
N ASN A 153 -21.46 8.72 -8.22
CA ASN A 153 -22.41 7.86 -8.97
C ASN A 153 -22.02 7.70 -10.46
N CYS A 154 -20.75 7.45 -10.71
CA CYS A 154 -20.19 7.36 -12.05
C CYS A 154 -19.84 5.90 -12.42
N ASN A 155 -19.92 5.60 -13.73
CA ASN A 155 -19.53 4.30 -14.29
C ASN A 155 -18.72 4.47 -15.57
N ASN A 156 -17.89 3.48 -15.90
CA ASN A 156 -17.15 3.42 -17.15
C ASN A 156 -16.37 4.71 -17.43
N ILE A 157 -15.49 5.07 -16.49
CA ILE A 157 -14.67 6.29 -16.55
C ILE A 157 -13.19 5.92 -16.39
N THR A 158 -12.34 6.52 -17.21
CA THR A 158 -10.90 6.50 -17.04
C THR A 158 -10.38 7.92 -16.84
N ILE A 159 -9.60 8.14 -15.77
CA ILE A 159 -8.87 9.38 -15.53
C ILE A 159 -7.38 9.08 -15.57
N SER A 160 -6.62 9.77 -16.42
CA SER A 160 -5.21 9.46 -16.60
C SER A 160 -4.34 10.66 -16.92
N ASN A 161 -3.02 10.52 -16.61
CA ASN A 161 -1.99 11.47 -17.03
C ASN A 161 -2.29 12.92 -16.63
N LEU A 162 -2.63 13.16 -15.38
CA LEU A 162 -2.87 14.47 -14.78
C LEU A 162 -2.00 14.65 -13.54
N GLU A 163 -1.54 15.88 -13.30
CA GLU A 163 -0.92 16.29 -12.05
C GLU A 163 -1.96 17.01 -11.20
N ILE A 164 -2.08 16.63 -9.93
CA ILE A 164 -3.15 17.06 -9.02
C ILE A 164 -2.53 17.47 -7.70
N PHE A 165 -2.76 18.70 -7.25
CA PHE A 165 -2.34 19.12 -5.91
C PHE A 165 -3.34 20.07 -5.26
N ASP A 166 -3.28 20.19 -3.93
CA ASP A 166 -4.10 21.13 -3.15
C ASP A 166 -3.33 21.54 -1.88
N SER A 167 -2.32 22.35 -2.10
CA SER A 167 -1.45 22.84 -1.03
C SER A 167 -2.08 24.02 -0.29
N SER A 168 -1.90 24.05 1.03
CA SER A 168 -2.31 25.17 1.87
C SER A 168 -1.40 25.23 3.10
N THR A 169 -1.32 26.37 3.75
CA THR A 169 -0.60 26.55 5.01
C THR A 169 -1.36 25.96 6.21
N THR A 170 -2.64 25.69 6.07
CA THR A 170 -3.50 25.13 7.12
C THR A 170 -4.05 23.76 6.72
N GLU A 171 -4.10 22.84 7.69
CA GLU A 171 -4.76 21.55 7.51
C GLU A 171 -6.28 21.73 7.39
N ALA A 172 -6.90 21.05 6.44
CA ALA A 172 -8.35 21.05 6.26
C ALA A 172 -8.83 19.73 5.61
N ASP A 173 -10.13 19.59 5.39
CA ASP A 173 -10.74 18.41 4.78
C ASP A 173 -10.48 18.38 3.26
N ARG A 174 -9.27 17.98 2.84
CA ARG A 174 -8.80 17.98 1.44
C ARG A 174 -8.43 16.59 0.95
N ARG A 175 -8.63 16.37 -0.35
CA ARG A 175 -8.26 15.13 -1.06
C ARG A 175 -7.83 15.44 -2.50
N GLY A 176 -6.94 14.60 -3.02
CA GLY A 176 -6.61 14.63 -4.44
C GLY A 176 -7.77 14.11 -5.29
N VAL A 177 -8.20 12.87 -5.04
CA VAL A 177 -9.31 12.21 -5.77
C VAL A 177 -10.31 11.62 -4.78
N LEU A 178 -11.61 11.78 -5.07
CA LEU A 178 -12.71 11.21 -4.30
C LEU A 178 -13.72 10.53 -5.22
N ILE A 179 -13.98 9.23 -5.01
CA ILE A 179 -14.94 8.44 -5.77
C ILE A 179 -16.03 7.95 -4.83
N LEU A 180 -17.24 8.45 -4.99
CA LEU A 180 -18.36 8.15 -4.11
C LEU A 180 -19.55 7.56 -4.86
N GLY A 181 -20.20 6.58 -4.20
CA GLY A 181 -21.46 6.03 -4.66
C GLY A 181 -22.55 6.16 -3.58
N ASN A 182 -23.79 6.31 -4.01
CA ASN A 182 -24.96 6.16 -3.13
C ASN A 182 -26.13 5.58 -3.90
N ASN A 183 -27.17 5.15 -3.19
CA ASN A 183 -28.45 4.82 -3.82
C ASN A 183 -29.33 6.07 -3.95
N PRO A 184 -29.48 6.65 -5.14
CA PRO A 184 -30.25 7.89 -5.34
C PRO A 184 -31.73 7.71 -5.03
N ASN A 185 -32.26 6.50 -5.12
CA ASN A 185 -33.68 6.18 -4.86
C ASN A 185 -33.98 5.95 -3.37
N ASN A 186 -32.95 5.98 -2.52
CA ASN A 186 -33.05 5.80 -1.07
C ASN A 186 -33.85 4.56 -0.60
N ASN A 187 -33.94 3.54 -1.43
CA ASN A 187 -34.56 2.24 -1.07
C ASN A 187 -33.49 1.27 -0.49
N SER A 188 -33.85 0.01 -0.27
CA SER A 188 -32.95 -1.01 0.28
C SER A 188 -31.99 -1.63 -0.74
N LYS A 189 -32.14 -1.33 -2.04
CA LYS A 189 -31.33 -1.92 -3.10
C LYS A 189 -29.88 -1.43 -3.03
N ILE A 190 -28.94 -2.33 -3.23
CA ILE A 190 -27.52 -1.97 -3.41
C ILE A 190 -27.27 -1.63 -4.87
N ILE A 191 -26.67 -0.46 -5.12
CA ILE A 191 -26.29 -0.01 -6.45
C ILE A 191 -24.83 -0.34 -6.69
N THR A 192 -24.51 -0.91 -7.84
CA THR A 192 -23.14 -1.16 -8.26
C THR A 192 -22.66 -0.08 -9.22
N TYR A 193 -21.52 0.53 -8.92
CA TYR A 193 -20.77 1.42 -9.80
C TYR A 193 -19.53 0.70 -10.29
N SER A 194 -19.29 0.68 -11.61
CA SER A 194 -18.29 -0.21 -12.20
C SER A 194 -17.36 0.46 -13.18
N ASN A 195 -16.21 -0.23 -13.43
CA ASN A 195 -15.29 0.11 -14.51
C ASN A 195 -14.68 1.52 -14.39
N ILE A 196 -14.19 1.86 -13.20
CA ILE A 196 -13.49 3.13 -12.94
C ILE A 196 -11.98 2.87 -12.91
N THR A 197 -11.22 3.61 -13.69
CA THR A 197 -9.76 3.49 -13.75
C THR A 197 -9.09 4.83 -13.48
N LEU A 198 -8.16 4.85 -12.53
CA LEU A 198 -7.19 5.92 -12.34
C LEU A 198 -5.83 5.41 -12.79
N ASP A 199 -5.17 6.07 -13.76
CA ASP A 199 -3.94 5.58 -14.37
C ASP A 199 -2.93 6.72 -14.59
N GLY A 200 -1.74 6.59 -14.02
CA GLY A 200 -0.65 7.54 -14.24
C GLY A 200 -0.92 8.94 -13.70
N LEU A 201 -1.64 9.06 -12.59
CA LEU A 201 -1.84 10.34 -11.91
C LEU A 201 -0.65 10.69 -11.04
N TYR A 202 -0.23 11.95 -11.04
CA TYR A 202 0.69 12.49 -10.06
C TYR A 202 -0.07 13.34 -9.04
N ILE A 203 -0.27 12.80 -7.83
CA ILE A 203 -1.03 13.44 -6.75
C ILE A 203 -0.06 13.84 -5.66
N HIS A 204 0.01 15.13 -5.34
CA HIS A 204 0.99 15.58 -4.36
C HIS A 204 0.55 16.82 -3.57
N ASP A 205 1.26 17.08 -2.48
CA ASP A 205 1.05 18.26 -1.64
C ASP A 205 -0.42 18.48 -1.23
N ILE A 206 -1.08 17.37 -0.83
CA ILE A 206 -2.46 17.43 -0.30
C ILE A 206 -2.39 17.67 1.20
N ASN A 207 -2.67 18.90 1.64
CA ASN A 207 -2.63 19.28 3.04
C ASN A 207 -3.95 19.00 3.76
N GLY A 208 -4.26 17.73 3.97
CA GLY A 208 -5.42 17.25 4.70
C GLY A 208 -5.21 17.25 6.23
N ILE A 209 -6.27 16.97 6.99
CA ILE A 209 -6.24 16.92 8.45
C ILE A 209 -5.35 15.78 8.93
N THR A 210 -4.44 16.07 9.86
CA THR A 210 -3.69 15.08 10.62
C THR A 210 -4.07 15.18 12.10
N ASP A 211 -4.61 14.12 12.67
CA ASP A 211 -4.91 14.05 14.10
C ASP A 211 -3.69 13.47 14.84
N LYS A 212 -2.75 14.33 15.18
CA LYS A 212 -1.49 13.93 15.83
C LYS A 212 -1.70 13.41 17.24
N GLU A 213 -2.64 13.98 17.98
CA GLU A 213 -2.90 13.67 19.38
C GLU A 213 -3.56 12.28 19.56
N ASN A 214 -4.44 11.89 18.64
CA ASN A 214 -5.22 10.66 18.70
C ASN A 214 -4.73 9.58 17.74
N SER A 215 -3.45 9.50 17.45
CA SER A 215 -2.88 8.51 16.52
C SER A 215 -3.41 8.63 15.08
N GLY A 216 -3.93 9.79 14.68
CA GLY A 216 -4.62 9.94 13.40
C GLY A 216 -5.86 9.05 13.28
N MET A 217 -6.50 8.70 14.41
CA MET A 217 -7.60 7.71 14.47
C MET A 217 -8.98 8.34 14.34
N SER A 218 -9.11 9.68 14.38
CA SER A 218 -10.40 10.31 14.20
C SER A 218 -11.00 9.94 12.84
N ALA A 219 -12.32 9.76 12.79
CA ALA A 219 -13.01 9.41 11.56
C ALA A 219 -12.80 10.46 10.46
N GLU A 220 -12.54 11.70 10.84
CA GLU A 220 -12.34 12.82 9.93
C GLU A 220 -10.94 12.85 9.32
N SER A 221 -9.90 12.66 10.12
CA SER A 221 -8.52 12.68 9.63
C SER A 221 -8.25 11.58 8.61
N LYS A 222 -8.73 10.35 8.85
CA LYS A 222 -8.51 9.22 7.93
C LYS A 222 -9.15 9.38 6.56
N LYS A 223 -10.03 10.34 6.36
CA LYS A 223 -10.72 10.60 5.09
C LYS A 223 -10.06 11.67 4.24
N THR A 224 -8.95 12.21 4.69
CA THR A 224 -8.17 13.19 3.95
C THR A 224 -6.93 12.56 3.34
N GLY A 225 -6.46 13.08 2.23
CA GLY A 225 -5.23 12.61 1.59
C GLY A 225 -5.30 12.45 0.09
N GLY A 226 -4.73 11.37 -0.45
CA GLY A 226 -4.56 11.16 -1.88
C GLY A 226 -5.84 10.73 -2.60
N ILE A 227 -6.11 9.44 -2.64
CA ILE A 227 -7.25 8.84 -3.35
C ILE A 227 -8.17 8.15 -2.35
N HIS A 228 -9.44 8.51 -2.35
CA HIS A 228 -10.45 7.87 -1.51
C HIS A 228 -11.64 7.39 -2.34
N PHE A 229 -12.16 6.21 -2.01
CA PHE A 229 -13.41 5.73 -2.61
C PHE A 229 -14.30 5.04 -1.58
N GLY A 230 -15.62 5.09 -1.80
CA GLY A 230 -16.55 4.45 -0.88
C GLY A 230 -18.02 4.81 -1.13
N SER A 231 -18.89 4.17 -0.36
CA SER A 231 -20.30 4.48 -0.35
C SER A 231 -20.60 5.66 0.58
N LEU A 232 -21.51 6.55 0.21
CA LEU A 232 -21.99 7.63 1.10
C LEU A 232 -23.00 7.09 2.14
N ASP A 233 -23.84 6.16 1.73
CA ASP A 233 -24.98 5.69 2.52
C ASP A 233 -24.88 4.21 2.94
N GLY A 234 -23.83 3.50 2.48
CA GLY A 234 -23.69 2.05 2.65
C GLY A 234 -24.63 1.23 1.78
N LYS A 235 -25.20 1.82 0.73
CA LYS A 235 -26.08 1.20 -0.25
C LYS A 235 -25.51 1.25 -1.67
N ALA A 236 -24.23 1.53 -1.80
CA ALA A 236 -23.48 1.46 -3.04
C ALA A 236 -22.26 0.56 -2.88
N LYS A 237 -21.86 -0.09 -3.94
CA LYS A 237 -20.61 -0.83 -4.03
C LYS A 237 -19.90 -0.54 -5.34
N PHE A 238 -18.59 -0.84 -5.36
CA PHE A 238 -17.76 -0.72 -6.55
C PHE A 238 -17.36 -2.10 -7.06
N ASP A 239 -17.38 -2.24 -8.38
CA ASP A 239 -16.88 -3.41 -9.07
C ASP A 239 -15.92 -2.99 -10.19
N ASN A 240 -14.77 -3.65 -10.30
CA ASN A 240 -13.73 -3.30 -11.26
C ASN A 240 -13.28 -1.82 -11.17
N LEU A 241 -12.76 -1.45 -9.97
CA LEU A 241 -12.09 -0.17 -9.76
C LEU A 241 -10.58 -0.41 -9.70
N ILE A 242 -9.84 0.27 -10.59
CA ILE A 242 -8.40 0.09 -10.79
C ILE A 242 -7.69 1.40 -10.49
N ILE A 243 -6.67 1.35 -9.63
CA ILE A 243 -5.76 2.47 -9.33
C ILE A 243 -4.35 2.00 -9.65
N LYS A 244 -3.77 2.53 -10.71
CA LYS A 244 -2.47 2.04 -11.18
C LYS A 244 -1.53 3.12 -11.71
N ASN A 245 -0.22 2.80 -11.68
CA ASN A 245 0.84 3.66 -12.22
C ASN A 245 0.80 5.10 -11.66
N CYS A 246 0.18 5.29 -10.50
CA CYS A 246 0.07 6.61 -9.88
C CYS A 246 1.28 6.90 -9.00
N LYS A 247 1.70 8.17 -8.98
CA LYS A 247 2.66 8.70 -8.03
C LYS A 247 1.93 9.54 -6.99
N ILE A 248 2.04 9.16 -5.72
CA ILE A 248 1.36 9.87 -4.61
C ILE A 248 2.43 10.30 -3.61
N LYS A 249 2.61 11.61 -3.44
CA LYS A 249 3.71 12.14 -2.64
C LYS A 249 3.29 13.29 -1.75
N ASN A 250 3.86 13.36 -0.54
CA ASN A 250 3.63 14.45 0.41
C ASN A 250 2.13 14.69 0.70
N VAL A 251 1.48 13.67 1.19
CA VAL A 251 0.04 13.67 1.51
C VAL A 251 -0.14 13.56 3.02
N SER A 252 -1.00 14.39 3.59
CA SER A 252 -1.07 14.58 5.04
C SER A 252 -1.49 13.36 5.83
N ASN A 253 -2.40 12.52 5.35
CA ASN A 253 -2.91 11.37 6.11
C ASN A 253 -2.78 10.08 5.31
N VAL A 254 -3.74 9.71 4.45
CA VAL A 254 -3.74 8.42 3.76
C VAL A 254 -3.49 8.60 2.27
N GLY A 255 -2.63 7.76 1.67
CA GLY A 255 -2.35 7.78 0.24
C GLY A 255 -3.54 7.27 -0.58
N ILE A 256 -3.95 6.01 -0.38
CA ILE A 256 -5.12 5.40 -1.03
C ILE A 256 -5.99 4.72 0.04
N ALA A 257 -7.30 4.98 0.05
CA ALA A 257 -8.20 4.34 1.01
C ALA A 257 -9.58 3.99 0.43
N SER A 258 -10.14 2.89 0.93
CA SER A 258 -11.53 2.49 0.67
C SER A 258 -12.37 2.48 1.94
N TRP A 259 -13.67 2.75 1.82
CA TRP A 259 -14.58 2.93 2.95
C TRP A 259 -15.94 2.30 2.69
N TYR A 260 -16.44 1.45 3.61
CA TYR A 260 -17.81 0.95 3.53
C TYR A 260 -18.84 2.09 3.53
N LYS A 261 -18.67 3.05 4.45
CA LYS A 261 -19.52 4.25 4.51
C LYS A 261 -18.65 5.48 4.77
N PHE A 262 -18.44 6.25 3.72
CA PHE A 262 -17.63 7.46 3.78
C PHE A 262 -18.33 8.53 4.63
N GLY A 263 -17.59 9.22 5.46
CA GLY A 263 -18.15 10.28 6.30
C GLY A 263 -18.80 9.82 7.62
N SER A 264 -18.90 8.52 7.87
CA SER A 264 -19.56 7.96 9.07
C SER A 264 -18.58 7.33 10.04
N THR A 265 -18.87 7.38 11.34
CA THR A 265 -18.19 6.57 12.36
C THR A 265 -18.48 5.07 12.18
N SER A 266 -19.66 4.71 11.65
CA SER A 266 -20.05 3.36 11.22
C SER A 266 -19.50 3.01 9.85
N ASN A 267 -18.18 3.08 9.67
CA ASN A 267 -17.52 2.90 8.37
C ASN A 267 -17.02 1.47 8.12
N LYS A 268 -17.58 0.49 8.80
CA LYS A 268 -17.17 -0.92 8.75
C LYS A 268 -18.38 -1.86 8.69
N VAL A 269 -18.22 -2.97 7.98
CA VAL A 269 -19.15 -4.09 7.92
C VAL A 269 -18.34 -5.37 8.08
N SER A 270 -18.82 -6.28 8.92
CA SER A 270 -18.07 -7.50 9.22
C SER A 270 -18.08 -8.46 8.03
N PRO A 271 -16.92 -9.00 7.60
CA PRO A 271 -16.83 -10.00 6.53
C PRO A 271 -17.51 -11.34 6.88
N TYR A 272 -17.92 -11.51 8.13
CA TYR A 272 -18.70 -12.66 8.59
C TYR A 272 -20.21 -12.46 8.47
N SER A 273 -20.67 -11.29 8.02
CA SER A 273 -22.11 -10.98 7.88
C SER A 273 -22.58 -11.12 6.44
N ASP A 274 -23.85 -11.50 6.25
CA ASP A 274 -24.47 -11.55 4.91
C ASP A 274 -24.46 -10.16 4.25
N LYS A 275 -24.62 -9.12 5.04
CA LYS A 275 -24.55 -7.73 4.56
C LYS A 275 -23.22 -7.43 3.86
N PHE A 276 -22.11 -8.02 4.30
CA PHE A 276 -20.82 -7.82 3.65
C PHE A 276 -20.84 -8.35 2.21
N LYS A 277 -21.39 -9.55 1.98
CA LYS A 277 -21.47 -10.14 0.64
C LYS A 277 -22.22 -9.24 -0.35
N ASP A 278 -23.24 -8.54 0.13
CA ASP A 278 -24.04 -7.65 -0.71
C ASP A 278 -23.33 -6.32 -0.99
N THR A 279 -22.58 -5.80 -0.02
CA THR A 279 -22.04 -4.44 -0.04
C THR A 279 -20.54 -4.35 -0.30
N ALA A 280 -19.82 -5.48 -0.25
CA ALA A 280 -18.38 -5.51 -0.49
C ALA A 280 -18.02 -5.13 -1.92
N TYR A 281 -16.88 -4.48 -2.06
CA TYR A 281 -16.32 -4.08 -3.34
C TYR A 281 -15.57 -5.26 -3.94
N THR A 282 -15.79 -5.51 -5.23
CA THR A 282 -15.23 -6.64 -5.97
C THR A 282 -14.29 -6.19 -7.08
N ASN A 283 -13.37 -7.04 -7.49
CA ASN A 283 -12.43 -6.76 -8.58
C ASN A 283 -11.66 -5.43 -8.38
N ILE A 284 -11.25 -5.15 -7.15
CA ILE A 284 -10.45 -3.96 -6.82
C ILE A 284 -8.98 -4.29 -7.08
N LEU A 285 -8.30 -3.41 -7.84
CA LEU A 285 -6.89 -3.56 -8.17
C LEU A 285 -6.14 -2.26 -7.86
N ILE A 286 -5.14 -2.35 -6.97
CA ILE A 286 -4.21 -1.25 -6.64
C ILE A 286 -2.81 -1.75 -6.99
N GLU A 287 -2.25 -1.26 -8.12
CA GLU A 287 -1.00 -1.81 -8.64
C GLU A 287 -0.03 -0.78 -9.22
N ASN A 288 1.28 -1.08 -9.15
CA ASN A 288 2.35 -0.28 -9.75
C ASN A 288 2.33 1.20 -9.31
N ASN A 289 1.92 1.51 -8.08
CA ASN A 289 1.93 2.87 -7.58
C ASN A 289 3.22 3.15 -6.78
N ASP A 290 3.75 4.36 -6.90
CA ASP A 290 4.84 4.92 -6.08
C ASP A 290 4.23 5.87 -5.04
N ILE A 291 4.27 5.47 -3.75
CA ILE A 291 3.58 6.18 -2.68
C ILE A 291 4.57 6.53 -1.57
N SER A 292 4.80 7.83 -1.36
CA SER A 292 5.86 8.26 -0.44
C SER A 292 5.54 9.54 0.31
N TYR A 293 6.24 9.75 1.44
CA TYR A 293 6.06 10.91 2.32
C TYR A 293 4.61 11.07 2.78
N ILE A 294 4.05 9.99 3.28
CA ILE A 294 2.64 9.89 3.69
C ILE A 294 2.53 10.08 5.20
N GLY A 295 1.61 10.95 5.61
CA GLY A 295 1.43 11.30 7.02
C GLY A 295 1.06 10.12 7.90
N LYS A 296 0.30 9.14 7.39
CA LYS A 296 -0.14 7.94 8.12
C LYS A 296 0.06 6.65 7.30
N ASN A 297 -0.97 6.16 6.62
CA ASN A 297 -0.92 4.90 5.86
C ASN A 297 -0.76 5.18 4.36
N ALA A 298 0.09 4.44 3.66
CA ALA A 298 0.16 4.55 2.21
C ALA A 298 -1.10 4.00 1.55
N ILE A 299 -1.49 2.77 1.90
CA ILE A 299 -2.69 2.10 1.38
C ILE A 299 -3.48 1.54 2.56
N PHE A 300 -4.76 1.89 2.65
CA PHE A 300 -5.67 1.44 3.69
C PHE A 300 -6.99 0.97 3.08
N VAL A 301 -7.18 -0.34 2.95
CA VAL A 301 -8.34 -0.92 2.28
C VAL A 301 -9.33 -1.58 3.23
N ARG A 302 -10.60 -1.28 3.02
CA ARG A 302 -11.75 -1.84 3.72
C ARG A 302 -12.85 -2.25 2.76
N ASN A 303 -13.71 -3.16 3.21
CA ASN A 303 -14.93 -3.58 2.51
C ASN A 303 -14.65 -4.24 1.14
N LEU A 304 -13.52 -4.96 1.03
CA LEU A 304 -13.15 -5.69 -0.18
C LEU A 304 -13.49 -7.17 -0.04
N LEU A 305 -14.07 -7.74 -1.08
CA LEU A 305 -14.22 -9.18 -1.29
C LEU A 305 -13.31 -9.59 -2.45
N GLY A 306 -12.24 -10.30 -2.16
CA GLY A 306 -11.13 -10.51 -3.09
C GLY A 306 -10.32 -9.24 -3.33
N GLY A 307 -9.78 -9.09 -4.55
CA GLY A 307 -8.98 -7.95 -4.98
C GLY A 307 -7.49 -8.07 -4.65
N TYR A 308 -6.70 -7.18 -5.25
CA TYR A 308 -5.24 -7.22 -5.19
C TYR A 308 -4.65 -5.86 -4.85
N VAL A 309 -3.65 -5.87 -3.97
CA VAL A 309 -2.71 -4.76 -3.74
C VAL A 309 -1.33 -5.29 -4.11
N LYS A 310 -0.80 -4.91 -5.27
CA LYS A 310 0.41 -5.55 -5.79
C LYS A 310 1.36 -4.60 -6.53
N ASN A 311 2.64 -4.96 -6.54
CA ASN A 311 3.68 -4.23 -7.27
C ASN A 311 3.77 -2.73 -6.88
N ASN A 312 3.32 -2.34 -5.70
CA ASN A 312 3.45 -0.97 -5.23
C ASN A 312 4.78 -0.78 -4.49
N VAL A 313 5.37 0.40 -4.62
CA VAL A 313 6.50 0.85 -3.82
C VAL A 313 6.01 1.88 -2.81
N VAL A 314 6.19 1.59 -1.51
CA VAL A 314 5.69 2.44 -0.43
C VAL A 314 6.82 2.77 0.55
N TYR A 315 7.11 4.06 0.76
CA TYR A 315 8.21 4.45 1.65
C TYR A 315 7.97 5.78 2.34
N GLU A 316 8.70 6.02 3.44
CA GLU A 316 8.54 7.21 4.27
C GLU A 316 7.07 7.44 4.65
N THR A 317 6.40 6.40 5.16
CA THR A 317 5.01 6.48 5.65
C THR A 317 4.97 6.70 7.16
N ALA A 318 3.81 7.08 7.68
CA ALA A 318 3.54 7.43 9.08
C ALA A 318 4.41 8.58 9.62
N ILE A 319 4.82 9.52 8.76
CA ILE A 319 5.77 10.58 9.12
C ILE A 319 5.14 11.73 9.91
N LYS A 320 3.81 11.84 9.97
CA LYS A 320 3.09 12.91 10.68
C LYS A 320 2.28 12.42 11.87
N CYS A 321 1.96 11.15 11.93
CA CYS A 321 1.12 10.56 12.97
C CYS A 321 1.93 9.66 13.91
N ILE A 322 1.47 9.51 15.14
CA ILE A 322 2.10 8.65 16.16
C ILE A 322 1.85 7.16 15.92
N SER A 323 1.01 6.83 14.95
CA SER A 323 0.77 5.46 14.48
C SER A 323 0.51 5.44 12.98
N GLY A 324 0.80 4.33 12.34
CA GLY A 324 0.54 4.09 10.93
C GLY A 324 1.47 3.03 10.38
N ASN A 325 0.91 2.17 9.56
CA ASN A 325 1.62 1.14 8.82
C ASN A 325 1.43 1.40 7.32
N SER A 326 2.27 0.81 6.48
CA SER A 326 2.28 1.20 5.07
C SER A 326 1.07 0.66 4.33
N ILE A 327 0.89 -0.67 4.27
CA ILE A 327 -0.24 -1.32 3.61
C ILE A 327 -1.08 -2.03 4.66
N VAL A 328 -2.32 -1.59 4.79
CA VAL A 328 -3.24 -2.04 5.84
C VAL A 328 -4.53 -2.57 5.22
N THR A 329 -4.95 -3.74 5.66
CA THR A 329 -6.30 -4.27 5.39
C THR A 329 -7.13 -4.26 6.66
N SER A 330 -8.43 -4.06 6.55
CA SER A 330 -9.35 -4.13 7.68
C SER A 330 -10.78 -4.38 7.19
N TYR A 331 -11.49 -5.35 7.78
CA TYR A 331 -12.83 -5.74 7.33
C TYR A 331 -12.88 -6.12 5.84
N VAL A 332 -12.04 -7.05 5.46
CA VAL A 332 -11.92 -7.61 4.10
C VAL A 332 -12.04 -9.13 4.11
N ASP A 333 -12.29 -9.74 2.96
CA ASP A 333 -12.33 -11.20 2.78
C ASP A 333 -11.61 -11.58 1.48
N GLY A 334 -10.55 -12.38 1.56
CA GLY A 334 -9.84 -12.93 0.41
C GLY A 334 -8.95 -11.95 -0.37
N THR A 335 -8.59 -10.80 0.20
CA THR A 335 -7.69 -9.84 -0.44
C THR A 335 -6.25 -10.35 -0.45
N VAL A 336 -5.55 -10.20 -1.58
CA VAL A 336 -4.15 -10.62 -1.76
C VAL A 336 -3.23 -9.41 -1.84
N ILE A 337 -2.17 -9.44 -1.02
CA ILE A 337 -1.15 -8.38 -0.94
C ILE A 337 0.19 -8.98 -1.36
N GLU A 338 0.67 -8.65 -2.56
CA GLU A 338 1.82 -9.34 -3.14
C GLU A 338 2.76 -8.44 -3.97
N TYR A 339 4.04 -8.82 -4.03
CA TYR A 339 5.06 -8.13 -4.81
C TYR A 339 5.18 -6.64 -4.51
N ASN A 340 4.80 -6.20 -3.30
CA ASN A 340 5.03 -4.82 -2.89
C ASN A 340 6.40 -4.67 -2.25
N GLU A 341 7.01 -3.51 -2.41
CA GLU A 341 8.20 -3.10 -1.69
C GLU A 341 7.85 -2.01 -0.68
N GLY A 342 8.38 -2.13 0.55
CA GLY A 342 8.14 -1.12 1.58
C GLY A 342 9.34 -0.87 2.46
N TYR A 343 9.75 0.42 2.61
CA TYR A 343 10.94 0.77 3.37
C TYR A 343 10.86 2.16 4.03
N TYR A 344 11.71 2.37 5.04
CA TYR A 344 11.80 3.60 5.83
C TYR A 344 10.46 4.05 6.42
N ASN A 345 9.57 3.07 6.69
CA ASN A 345 8.30 3.35 7.33
C ASN A 345 8.52 3.51 8.83
N ARG A 346 8.00 4.60 9.39
CA ARG A 346 8.25 4.94 10.79
C ARG A 346 7.15 5.85 11.32
N ALA A 347 6.52 5.45 12.38
CA ALA A 347 5.59 6.32 13.08
C ALA A 347 6.34 7.39 13.89
N SER A 348 5.76 8.56 13.99
CA SER A 348 6.22 9.59 14.91
C SER A 348 6.11 9.08 16.35
N ALA A 349 7.08 9.41 17.18
CA ALA A 349 7.03 9.04 18.59
C ALA A 349 5.92 9.79 19.31
N LYS A 350 5.27 9.13 20.27
CA LYS A 350 4.40 9.77 21.26
C LYS A 350 5.20 10.73 22.15
N SER A 351 4.49 11.54 22.95
CA SER A 351 5.11 12.42 23.94
C SER A 351 5.99 11.67 24.96
N ASP A 352 5.71 10.39 25.21
CA ASP A 352 6.53 9.50 26.06
C ASP A 352 7.69 8.82 25.31
N GLY A 353 7.94 9.18 24.05
CA GLY A 353 8.98 8.62 23.20
C GLY A 353 8.64 7.26 22.58
N LYS A 354 7.46 6.70 22.85
CA LYS A 354 7.09 5.37 22.30
C LYS A 354 6.56 5.50 20.88
N ILE A 355 7.11 4.67 19.99
CA ILE A 355 6.63 4.45 18.63
C ILE A 355 5.59 3.33 18.69
N GLN A 356 4.45 3.47 18.00
CA GLN A 356 3.41 2.44 18.02
C GLN A 356 3.42 1.52 16.80
N ASP A 357 3.71 2.06 15.65
CA ASP A 357 3.59 1.39 14.34
C ASP A 357 4.86 1.65 13.51
N GLY A 358 4.77 1.59 12.18
CA GLY A 358 5.89 1.71 11.26
C GLY A 358 6.23 0.37 10.61
N CYS A 359 5.24 -0.53 10.54
CA CYS A 359 5.31 -1.81 9.85
C CYS A 359 5.02 -1.64 8.36
N MET A 360 5.58 -2.51 7.53
CA MET A 360 5.23 -2.53 6.11
C MET A 360 3.80 -3.04 5.89
N LEU A 361 3.45 -4.19 6.45
CA LEU A 361 2.20 -4.91 6.21
C LEU A 361 1.41 -5.06 7.51
N ASP A 362 0.10 -4.79 7.47
CA ASP A 362 -0.76 -4.85 8.65
C ASP A 362 -2.12 -5.47 8.33
N ALA A 363 -2.34 -6.66 8.85
CA ALA A 363 -3.65 -7.29 8.90
C ALA A 363 -4.39 -6.79 10.15
N ASP A 364 -5.07 -5.64 10.02
CA ASP A 364 -5.89 -5.03 11.07
C ASP A 364 -7.29 -5.66 11.06
N LEU A 365 -8.02 -5.47 12.09
CA LEU A 365 -9.37 -5.97 12.43
C LEU A 365 -10.15 -6.67 11.30
N GLN A 366 -10.38 -7.99 11.44
CA GLN A 366 -11.21 -8.80 10.53
C GLN A 366 -10.68 -8.84 9.08
N SER A 367 -9.37 -9.01 8.93
CA SER A 367 -8.71 -9.29 7.64
C SER A 367 -8.81 -10.78 7.30
N LYS A 368 -10.03 -11.24 6.95
CA LYS A 368 -10.37 -12.64 6.76
C LYS A 368 -9.82 -13.20 5.45
N ASN A 369 -9.29 -14.43 5.46
CA ASN A 369 -8.78 -15.16 4.27
C ASN A 369 -7.76 -14.34 3.45
N THR A 370 -6.96 -13.48 4.09
CA THR A 370 -5.98 -12.65 3.39
C THR A 370 -4.67 -13.37 3.18
N ILE A 371 -4.02 -13.10 2.04
CA ILE A 371 -2.71 -13.66 1.69
C ILE A 371 -1.71 -12.53 1.49
N TRP A 372 -0.61 -12.60 2.23
CA TRP A 372 0.49 -11.64 2.23
C TRP A 372 1.74 -12.34 1.75
N GLN A 373 2.08 -12.22 0.46
CA GLN A 373 3.13 -13.02 -0.16
C GLN A 373 4.02 -12.22 -1.10
N TYR A 374 5.25 -12.70 -1.29
CA TYR A 374 6.20 -12.15 -2.25
C TYR A 374 6.51 -10.67 -2.07
N ASN A 375 6.32 -10.12 -0.86
CA ASN A 375 6.63 -8.73 -0.57
C ASN A 375 8.08 -8.58 -0.10
N TYR A 376 8.66 -7.43 -0.35
CA TYR A 376 9.99 -7.07 0.11
C TYR A 376 9.92 -5.90 1.10
N SER A 377 10.26 -6.19 2.36
CA SER A 377 10.31 -5.23 3.47
C SER A 377 11.75 -4.93 3.83
N HIS A 378 12.12 -3.64 3.98
CA HIS A 378 13.45 -3.33 4.47
C HIS A 378 13.55 -1.99 5.18
N ASP A 379 14.46 -1.89 6.14
CA ASP A 379 14.79 -0.68 6.89
C ASP A 379 13.60 -0.02 7.59
N ASN A 380 12.53 -0.77 7.87
CA ASN A 380 11.37 -0.28 8.59
C ASN A 380 11.62 -0.23 10.10
N SER A 381 11.03 0.73 10.80
CA SER A 381 11.23 0.86 12.25
C SER A 381 10.53 -0.25 13.04
N PHE A 382 9.45 -0.81 12.53
CA PHE A 382 8.79 -1.97 13.14
C PHE A 382 9.25 -3.26 12.45
N GLY A 383 8.71 -3.61 11.30
CA GLY A 383 9.08 -4.83 10.60
C GLY A 383 8.25 -5.11 9.37
N LEU A 384 8.27 -6.38 8.99
CA LEU A 384 7.56 -6.88 7.82
C LEU A 384 6.06 -6.92 8.04
N PHE A 385 5.60 -7.57 9.13
CA PHE A 385 4.19 -7.90 9.28
C PHE A 385 3.68 -7.72 10.72
N LEU A 386 2.54 -7.06 10.83
CA LEU A 386 1.74 -6.93 12.02
C LEU A 386 0.36 -7.55 11.79
N ASN A 387 -0.10 -8.33 12.74
CA ASN A 387 -1.51 -8.61 12.91
C ASN A 387 -2.01 -7.81 14.11
N CYS A 388 -3.01 -6.98 13.92
CA CYS A 388 -3.53 -6.12 14.98
C CYS A 388 -5.02 -6.35 15.23
N THR A 389 -5.33 -7.13 16.26
CA THR A 389 -6.69 -7.26 16.80
C THR A 389 -6.73 -6.71 18.22
N SER A 390 -7.67 -5.81 18.51
CA SER A 390 -7.79 -5.27 19.86
C SER A 390 -8.38 -6.30 20.83
N TYR A 391 -7.88 -6.30 22.06
CA TYR A 391 -8.39 -7.17 23.13
C TYR A 391 -9.89 -7.02 23.39
N SER A 392 -10.44 -5.82 23.19
CA SER A 392 -11.89 -5.56 23.31
C SER A 392 -12.71 -6.16 22.17
N GLU A 393 -12.07 -6.60 21.10
CA GLU A 393 -12.70 -7.21 19.94
C GLU A 393 -12.40 -8.71 19.81
N LYS A 394 -12.10 -9.39 20.92
CA LYS A 394 -11.73 -10.82 21.01
C LYS A 394 -12.62 -11.78 20.22
N ASN A 395 -13.88 -11.42 19.97
CA ASN A 395 -14.82 -12.22 19.20
C ASN A 395 -14.91 -11.81 17.73
N LYS A 396 -14.10 -10.81 17.32
CA LYS A 396 -14.05 -10.30 15.94
C LYS A 396 -12.72 -10.73 15.33
N ILE A 397 -12.71 -11.87 14.81
CA ILE A 397 -11.57 -12.72 14.55
C ILE A 397 -11.11 -12.56 13.12
N GLU A 398 -9.80 -12.49 12.96
CA GLU A 398 -9.13 -12.71 11.68
C GLU A 398 -9.08 -14.22 11.45
N ASP A 399 -9.51 -14.65 10.26
CA ASP A 399 -9.55 -16.04 9.86
C ASP A 399 -8.56 -16.28 8.74
N ASP A 400 -7.76 -17.35 8.88
CA ASP A 400 -6.94 -17.91 7.83
C ASP A 400 -6.05 -16.87 7.13
N VAL A 401 -5.35 -16.05 7.93
CA VAL A 401 -4.36 -15.10 7.43
C VAL A 401 -3.06 -15.86 7.14
N ILE A 402 -2.59 -15.74 5.90
CA ILE A 402 -1.37 -16.40 5.43
C ILE A 402 -0.31 -15.36 5.13
N VAL A 403 0.88 -15.52 5.75
CA VAL A 403 2.07 -14.68 5.51
C VAL A 403 3.20 -15.56 5.01
N ARG A 404 3.51 -15.51 3.72
CA ARG A 404 4.44 -16.47 3.13
C ARG A 404 5.32 -15.89 2.02
N TYR A 405 6.48 -16.50 1.83
CA TYR A 405 7.41 -16.17 0.74
C TYR A 405 7.78 -14.68 0.67
N ASN A 406 7.76 -13.97 1.80
CA ASN A 406 8.21 -12.60 1.88
C ASN A 406 9.70 -12.53 2.24
N LEU A 407 10.34 -11.43 1.86
CA LEU A 407 11.70 -11.10 2.24
C LEU A 407 11.68 -9.88 3.18
N SER A 408 12.35 -9.99 4.34
CA SER A 408 12.62 -8.88 5.26
C SER A 408 14.11 -8.68 5.41
N VAL A 409 14.59 -7.45 5.25
CA VAL A 409 16.02 -7.11 5.36
C VAL A 409 16.21 -5.86 6.21
N ASN A 410 17.07 -5.93 7.22
CA ASN A 410 17.39 -4.78 8.08
C ASN A 410 16.19 -4.11 8.78
N ASP A 411 15.05 -4.75 8.86
CA ASP A 411 13.93 -4.25 9.66
C ASP A 411 14.31 -4.26 11.15
N LYS A 412 13.94 -3.20 11.89
CA LYS A 412 14.42 -3.01 13.28
C LYS A 412 13.74 -3.90 14.31
N GLY A 413 12.53 -4.36 14.01
CA GLY A 413 11.79 -5.24 14.90
C GLY A 413 11.49 -4.62 16.26
N THR A 414 11.06 -3.37 16.32
CA THR A 414 10.76 -2.67 17.59
C THR A 414 9.78 -3.46 18.46
N TYR A 415 8.77 -4.06 17.85
CA TYR A 415 7.87 -5.02 18.52
C TYR A 415 8.03 -6.45 17.98
N GLY A 416 8.61 -6.59 16.80
CA GLY A 416 8.87 -7.85 16.10
C GLY A 416 8.91 -7.61 14.59
N ILE A 417 9.86 -8.22 13.89
CA ILE A 417 9.79 -8.21 12.41
C ILE A 417 8.47 -8.83 11.96
N ILE A 418 8.05 -9.87 12.67
CA ILE A 418 6.70 -10.43 12.58
C ILE A 418 6.08 -10.38 13.97
N TYR A 419 4.95 -9.71 14.09
CA TYR A 419 4.23 -9.58 15.34
C TYR A 419 2.77 -9.99 15.21
N ILE A 420 2.38 -11.04 15.93
CA ILE A 420 1.00 -11.49 16.07
C ILE A 420 0.47 -11.00 17.40
N ASN A 421 -0.29 -9.89 17.37
CA ASN A 421 -0.74 -9.25 18.59
C ASN A 421 -1.85 -10.06 19.31
N TYR A 422 -2.86 -10.48 18.57
CA TYR A 422 -3.92 -11.36 19.06
C TYR A 422 -4.62 -12.02 17.89
N SER A 423 -4.91 -13.31 17.99
CA SER A 423 -5.76 -13.98 17.01
C SER A 423 -6.46 -15.16 17.67
N ALA A 424 -7.77 -15.20 17.62
CA ALA A 424 -8.55 -16.36 18.09
C ALA A 424 -8.60 -17.48 17.04
N LYS A 425 -8.25 -17.20 15.78
CA LYS A 425 -8.11 -18.17 14.71
C LYS A 425 -6.70 -18.22 14.17
N MET A 426 -6.43 -19.16 13.27
CA MET A 426 -5.08 -19.48 12.84
C MET A 426 -4.49 -18.41 11.94
N ILE A 427 -3.29 -17.97 12.26
CA ILE A 427 -2.42 -17.20 11.37
C ILE A 427 -1.23 -18.08 11.01
N GLU A 428 -1.02 -18.30 9.72
CA GLU A 428 0.09 -19.11 9.24
C GLU A 428 1.20 -18.22 8.67
N VAL A 429 2.40 -18.35 9.24
CA VAL A 429 3.60 -17.60 8.86
C VAL A 429 4.66 -18.60 8.41
N TYR A 430 4.88 -18.72 7.11
CA TYR A 430 5.78 -19.73 6.60
C TYR A 430 6.55 -19.35 5.35
N ASN A 431 7.66 -20.01 5.14
CA ASN A 431 8.52 -19.80 3.98
C ASN A 431 8.93 -18.33 3.76
N ASN A 432 9.04 -17.53 4.81
CA ASN A 432 9.62 -16.19 4.73
C ASN A 432 11.12 -16.24 4.95
N THR A 433 11.85 -15.29 4.38
CA THR A 433 13.27 -15.08 4.66
C THR A 433 13.47 -13.76 5.39
N ILE A 434 14.11 -13.80 6.53
CA ILE A 434 14.41 -12.67 7.40
C ILE A 434 15.92 -12.56 7.55
N VAL A 435 16.49 -11.45 7.09
CA VAL A 435 17.89 -11.08 7.30
C VAL A 435 17.91 -9.85 8.19
N THR A 436 18.29 -10.03 9.46
CA THR A 436 18.24 -8.92 10.43
C THR A 436 19.32 -7.88 10.14
N GLY A 437 19.05 -6.63 10.53
CA GLY A 437 20.06 -5.57 10.66
C GLY A 437 20.81 -5.69 12.00
N SER A 438 21.88 -4.92 12.16
CA SER A 438 22.68 -4.86 13.39
C SER A 438 21.89 -4.35 14.61
N ASP A 439 20.84 -3.57 14.37
CA ASP A 439 19.97 -2.94 15.38
C ASP A 439 18.59 -3.61 15.53
N THR A 440 18.38 -4.76 14.87
CA THR A 440 17.13 -5.53 15.03
C THR A 440 16.99 -6.00 16.49
N SER A 441 15.83 -5.71 17.09
CA SER A 441 15.55 -6.00 18.50
C SER A 441 14.77 -7.31 18.69
N VAL A 442 13.66 -7.47 17.95
CA VAL A 442 12.79 -8.65 18.08
C VAL A 442 12.51 -9.22 16.70
N ILE A 443 12.70 -10.54 16.56
CA ILE A 443 12.48 -11.24 15.30
C ILE A 443 11.02 -11.65 15.16
N PHE A 444 10.50 -12.37 16.15
CA PHE A 444 9.12 -12.85 16.18
C PHE A 444 8.51 -12.60 17.56
N GLN A 445 7.31 -12.05 17.59
CA GLN A 445 6.59 -11.80 18.84
C GLN A 445 5.14 -12.25 18.73
N THR A 446 4.64 -12.85 19.84
CA THR A 446 3.21 -13.13 20.03
C THR A 446 2.74 -12.56 21.36
N ASN A 447 1.47 -12.15 21.42
CA ASN A 447 0.78 -11.82 22.67
C ASN A 447 -0.10 -12.97 23.15
N SER A 448 -0.66 -12.83 24.35
CA SER A 448 -1.60 -13.79 24.93
C SER A 448 -2.83 -14.00 24.05
N GLY A 449 -3.30 -15.25 23.97
CA GLY A 449 -4.50 -15.60 23.20
C GLY A 449 -4.28 -15.64 21.68
N THR A 450 -3.03 -15.69 21.23
CA THR A 450 -2.69 -15.88 19.82
C THR A 450 -2.79 -17.35 19.45
N ASN A 451 -3.38 -17.64 18.28
CA ASN A 451 -3.27 -18.93 17.59
C ASN A 451 -2.50 -18.74 16.29
N SER A 452 -1.34 -19.36 16.16
CA SER A 452 -0.52 -19.23 14.96
C SER A 452 0.39 -20.42 14.73
N LYS A 453 0.82 -20.57 13.47
CA LYS A 453 1.92 -21.46 13.08
C LYS A 453 3.06 -20.61 12.52
N PHE A 454 4.26 -20.91 12.93
CA PHE A 454 5.49 -20.27 12.47
C PHE A 454 6.49 -21.35 12.02
N TYR A 455 6.57 -21.61 10.72
CA TYR A 455 7.32 -22.75 10.21
C TYR A 455 7.98 -22.49 8.86
N ASN A 456 9.00 -23.27 8.54
CA ASN A 456 9.78 -23.16 7.31
C ASN A 456 10.36 -21.76 7.03
N ASN A 457 10.48 -20.89 8.04
CA ASN A 457 11.09 -19.59 7.85
C ASN A 457 12.62 -19.67 7.95
N LEU A 458 13.33 -18.92 7.11
CA LEU A 458 14.76 -18.74 7.15
C LEU A 458 15.09 -17.45 7.88
N ILE A 459 15.86 -17.54 8.97
CA ILE A 459 16.29 -16.39 9.77
C ILE A 459 17.81 -16.35 9.76
N TYR A 460 18.37 -15.33 9.10
CA TYR A 460 19.79 -15.03 9.11
C TYR A 460 20.05 -13.81 9.98
N ASN A 461 20.62 -14.03 11.16
CA ASN A 461 20.76 -13.00 12.18
C ASN A 461 22.13 -12.33 12.18
N ARG A 462 22.12 -11.00 12.06
CA ARG A 462 23.28 -10.10 12.19
C ARG A 462 23.21 -9.21 13.43
N SER A 463 22.08 -9.21 14.15
CA SER A 463 21.93 -8.42 15.37
C SER A 463 22.65 -9.06 16.54
N LYS A 464 23.30 -8.25 17.36
CA LYS A 464 23.99 -8.71 18.57
C LYS A 464 23.04 -9.04 19.72
N ASN A 465 21.82 -8.52 19.71
CA ASN A 465 20.86 -8.57 20.82
C ASN A 465 19.45 -8.95 20.39
N ALA A 466 19.30 -9.61 19.25
CA ALA A 466 17.98 -10.06 18.80
C ALA A 466 17.36 -11.07 19.76
N ILE A 467 16.04 -11.06 19.87
CA ILE A 467 15.30 -12.02 20.69
C ILE A 467 14.04 -12.51 19.98
N PHE A 468 13.52 -13.65 20.48
CA PHE A 468 12.16 -14.12 20.22
C PHE A 468 11.29 -13.87 21.45
N LYS A 469 10.09 -13.35 21.26
CA LYS A 469 9.12 -13.07 22.33
C LYS A 469 7.85 -13.89 22.13
N VAL A 470 7.90 -15.16 22.45
CA VAL A 470 6.72 -16.04 22.39
C VAL A 470 6.04 -16.03 23.76
N ASN A 471 4.79 -15.57 23.80
CA ASN A 471 4.02 -15.53 25.04
C ASN A 471 3.59 -16.95 25.45
N SER A 472 3.82 -17.32 26.72
CA SER A 472 3.54 -18.66 27.22
C SER A 472 2.05 -19.04 27.22
N SER A 473 1.14 -18.07 27.14
CA SER A 473 -0.31 -18.31 27.02
C SER A 473 -0.82 -18.25 25.58
N SER A 474 0.07 -18.13 24.59
CA SER A 474 -0.28 -18.25 23.18
C SER A 474 -0.23 -19.72 22.74
N ASN A 475 -1.13 -20.09 21.82
CA ASN A 475 -1.12 -21.37 21.14
C ASN A 475 -0.34 -21.23 19.82
N VAL A 476 0.97 -21.42 19.88
CA VAL A 476 1.87 -21.23 18.73
C VAL A 476 2.58 -22.53 18.42
N ASP A 477 2.37 -23.06 17.23
CA ASP A 477 3.14 -24.17 16.68
C ASP A 477 4.36 -23.62 15.93
N ILE A 478 5.55 -23.95 16.40
CA ILE A 478 6.82 -23.49 15.84
C ILE A 478 7.62 -24.71 15.39
N SER A 479 7.93 -24.79 14.11
CA SER A 479 8.63 -25.98 13.58
C SER A 479 9.42 -25.69 12.31
N ASN A 480 10.43 -26.50 12.06
CA ASN A 480 11.21 -26.50 10.82
C ASN A 480 11.76 -25.13 10.39
N ASN A 481 11.95 -24.18 11.32
CA ASN A 481 12.60 -22.92 10.96
C ASN A 481 14.12 -23.10 10.95
N LEU A 482 14.79 -22.50 9.97
CA LEU A 482 16.24 -22.37 9.97
C LEU A 482 16.63 -21.06 10.63
N ILE A 483 17.52 -21.14 11.64
CA ILE A 483 18.05 -19.99 12.36
C ILE A 483 19.56 -20.08 12.37
N TYR A 484 20.21 -19.10 11.77
CA TYR A 484 21.66 -18.99 11.76
C TYR A 484 22.07 -17.57 12.15
N SER A 485 23.07 -17.45 13.00
CA SER A 485 23.73 -16.19 13.31
C SER A 485 25.12 -16.19 12.71
N ASP A 486 25.48 -15.15 11.98
CA ASP A 486 26.85 -14.95 11.52
C ASP A 486 27.77 -14.52 12.70
N GLU A 487 29.03 -14.22 12.40
CA GLU A 487 30.04 -13.81 13.39
C GLU A 487 29.66 -12.51 14.13
N PHE A 488 28.75 -11.70 13.57
CA PHE A 488 28.31 -10.42 14.15
C PHE A 488 27.02 -10.56 14.97
N GLY A 489 26.29 -11.67 14.81
CA GLY A 489 24.96 -11.86 15.36
C GLY A 489 24.92 -12.72 16.62
N ALA A 490 24.00 -12.40 17.53
CA ALA A 490 23.64 -13.25 18.65
C ALA A 490 22.14 -13.13 18.95
N ILE A 491 21.50 -14.24 19.25
CA ILE A 491 20.11 -14.27 19.71
C ILE A 491 20.12 -14.65 21.19
N THR A 492 19.79 -13.70 22.04
CA THR A 492 19.93 -13.79 23.49
C THR A 492 19.21 -15.01 24.09
N ASN A 493 18.01 -15.32 23.59
CA ASN A 493 17.21 -16.44 24.10
C ASN A 493 17.07 -17.61 23.13
N LEU A 494 18.08 -17.82 22.27
CA LEU A 494 18.07 -18.90 21.28
C LEU A 494 17.89 -20.27 21.91
N SER A 495 18.54 -20.53 23.05
CA SER A 495 18.43 -21.81 23.76
C SER A 495 16.98 -22.15 24.15
N THR A 496 16.25 -21.17 24.64
CA THR A 496 14.82 -21.32 24.95
C THR A 496 13.99 -21.50 23.68
N PHE A 497 14.26 -20.72 22.64
CA PHE A 497 13.52 -20.82 21.38
C PHE A 497 13.75 -22.18 20.68
N LYS A 498 14.95 -22.75 20.80
CA LYS A 498 15.25 -24.09 20.28
C LYS A 498 14.33 -25.18 20.84
N THR A 499 13.87 -25.06 22.09
CA THR A 499 12.93 -26.02 22.68
C THR A 499 11.53 -25.93 22.08
N LEU A 500 11.17 -24.79 21.48
CA LEU A 500 9.89 -24.57 20.82
C LEU A 500 9.92 -24.89 19.31
N ASN A 501 11.07 -24.72 18.66
CA ASN A 501 11.25 -24.94 17.23
C ASN A 501 11.49 -26.42 16.91
N TYR A 502 10.43 -27.21 16.86
CA TYR A 502 10.49 -28.64 16.55
C TYR A 502 11.14 -28.88 15.17
N ASN A 503 12.05 -29.84 15.05
CA ASN A 503 12.85 -30.08 13.84
C ASN A 503 13.57 -28.83 13.29
N GLY A 504 13.92 -27.88 14.14
CA GLY A 504 14.64 -26.67 13.76
C GLY A 504 16.03 -26.93 13.21
N VAL A 505 16.42 -26.16 12.19
CA VAL A 505 17.75 -26.19 11.56
C VAL A 505 18.59 -25.03 12.05
N TYR A 506 19.87 -25.26 12.36
CA TYR A 506 20.77 -24.25 12.96
C TYR A 506 22.13 -24.22 12.25
N GLU A 507 22.11 -24.34 10.94
CA GLU A 507 23.28 -24.37 10.08
C GLU A 507 23.28 -23.18 9.12
N ASN A 508 24.45 -22.86 8.55
CA ASN A 508 24.56 -21.79 7.56
C ASN A 508 23.71 -22.09 6.31
N PRO A 509 22.79 -21.23 5.92
CA PRO A 509 21.93 -21.45 4.76
C PRO A 509 22.67 -21.37 3.41
N LEU A 510 23.93 -20.98 3.39
CA LEU A 510 24.79 -20.89 2.20
C LEU A 510 24.16 -20.05 1.08
N PHE A 511 24.09 -18.74 1.26
CA PHE A 511 23.67 -17.85 0.18
C PHE A 511 24.63 -17.93 -1.01
N ILE A 512 24.11 -17.83 -2.25
CA ILE A 512 24.91 -17.92 -3.49
C ILE A 512 25.96 -16.82 -3.56
N LYS A 513 25.67 -15.65 -2.97
CA LYS A 513 26.53 -14.47 -2.95
C LYS A 513 26.70 -13.98 -1.53
N GLU A 514 27.78 -13.25 -1.29
CA GLU A 514 27.89 -12.45 -0.07
C GLU A 514 26.70 -11.52 0.06
N LEU A 515 26.05 -11.53 1.22
CA LEU A 515 24.89 -10.70 1.47
C LEU A 515 25.28 -9.23 1.53
N PRO A 516 24.49 -8.35 0.91
CA PRO A 516 24.72 -6.91 1.00
C PRO A 516 24.76 -6.45 2.46
N LYS A 517 25.68 -5.52 2.78
CA LYS A 517 25.74 -4.90 4.12
C LYS A 517 24.53 -4.01 4.38
N ASN A 518 24.11 -3.27 3.35
CA ASN A 518 22.94 -2.41 3.38
C ASN A 518 21.85 -3.00 2.48
N SER A 519 20.62 -2.64 2.74
CA SER A 519 19.50 -3.00 1.88
C SER A 519 19.65 -2.35 0.51
N ILE A 520 19.12 -3.00 -0.51
CA ILE A 520 19.10 -2.51 -1.89
C ILE A 520 17.64 -2.28 -2.25
N CYS A 521 17.30 -1.07 -2.71
CA CYS A 521 15.96 -0.78 -3.18
C CYS A 521 15.66 -1.50 -4.51
N GLY A 522 14.38 -1.76 -4.72
CA GLY A 522 13.86 -2.51 -5.86
C GLY A 522 13.66 -3.99 -5.51
N ILE A 523 12.47 -4.49 -5.79
CA ILE A 523 12.08 -5.89 -5.47
C ILE A 523 13.04 -6.92 -6.07
N ASP A 524 13.73 -6.57 -7.14
CA ASP A 524 14.78 -7.38 -7.77
C ASP A 524 15.98 -7.66 -6.85
N ALA A 525 16.14 -6.87 -5.76
CA ALA A 525 17.16 -7.11 -4.76
C ALA A 525 17.02 -8.50 -4.10
N ALA A 526 15.84 -9.08 -4.12
CA ALA A 526 15.58 -10.43 -3.63
C ALA A 526 16.53 -11.48 -4.20
N LYS A 527 17.05 -11.29 -5.42
CA LYS A 527 18.03 -12.19 -6.06
C LYS A 527 19.35 -12.37 -5.29
N TYR A 528 19.71 -11.42 -4.43
CA TYR A 528 20.93 -11.52 -3.60
C TYR A 528 20.76 -12.48 -2.42
N TYR A 529 19.53 -12.83 -2.09
CA TYR A 529 19.19 -13.68 -0.95
C TYR A 529 18.83 -15.13 -1.33
N LYS A 530 19.16 -15.54 -2.55
CA LYS A 530 19.05 -16.93 -3.00
C LYS A 530 20.11 -17.80 -2.36
N VAL A 531 19.74 -19.03 -2.01
CA VAL A 531 20.65 -20.01 -1.41
C VAL A 531 21.26 -20.94 -2.46
N ALA A 532 22.46 -21.47 -2.18
CA ALA A 532 23.16 -22.39 -3.08
C ALA A 532 22.43 -23.74 -3.17
N SER A 533 22.61 -24.46 -4.26
CA SER A 533 21.93 -25.74 -4.52
C SER A 533 22.29 -26.87 -3.53
N ASN A 534 23.41 -26.74 -2.81
CA ASN A 534 23.83 -27.64 -1.75
C ASN A 534 23.43 -27.16 -0.34
N SER A 535 22.57 -26.14 -0.25
CA SER A 535 22.12 -25.64 1.05
C SER A 535 21.24 -26.63 1.78
N ILE A 536 21.38 -26.64 3.10
CA ILE A 536 20.56 -27.44 4.02
C ILE A 536 19.08 -27.07 3.99
N VAL A 537 18.72 -25.91 3.43
CA VAL A 537 17.31 -25.47 3.33
C VAL A 537 16.46 -26.43 2.49
N TYR A 538 17.09 -27.14 1.55
CA TYR A 538 16.41 -28.13 0.72
C TYR A 538 16.17 -29.42 1.48
N ASN A 539 15.00 -30.00 1.33
CA ASN A 539 14.56 -31.24 2.01
C ASN A 539 14.45 -31.13 3.53
N SER A 540 14.44 -29.93 4.10
CA SER A 540 14.30 -29.68 5.54
C SER A 540 12.97 -29.05 5.94
N ALA A 541 12.14 -28.67 4.98
CA ALA A 541 10.86 -28.04 5.21
C ALA A 541 9.74 -29.05 5.47
N LEU A 542 8.70 -28.59 6.17
CA LEU A 542 7.41 -29.26 6.14
C LEU A 542 6.76 -29.10 4.78
N ASP A 543 6.02 -30.10 4.35
CA ASP A 543 5.22 -30.01 3.14
C ASP A 543 4.15 -28.93 3.29
N VAL A 544 4.05 -28.04 2.32
CA VAL A 544 3.04 -27.01 2.26
C VAL A 544 2.22 -27.15 0.98
N THR A 545 1.04 -26.55 0.96
CA THR A 545 0.24 -26.47 -0.27
C THR A 545 1.08 -25.90 -1.39
N SER A 546 1.18 -26.64 -2.49
CA SER A 546 2.01 -26.29 -3.64
C SER A 546 1.65 -24.92 -4.20
N VAL A 547 2.51 -23.95 -3.96
CA VAL A 547 2.49 -22.61 -4.57
C VAL A 547 3.90 -22.33 -5.08
N ASN A 548 4.04 -21.41 -6.01
CA ASN A 548 5.36 -21.03 -6.49
C ASN A 548 6.12 -20.25 -5.38
N ASP A 549 7.45 -20.27 -5.46
CA ASP A 549 8.29 -19.43 -4.60
C ASP A 549 8.26 -17.95 -5.04
N PHE A 550 9.02 -17.09 -4.37
CA PHE A 550 9.12 -15.65 -4.69
C PHE A 550 9.51 -15.38 -6.17
N PHE A 551 10.23 -16.26 -6.81
CA PHE A 551 10.73 -16.12 -8.17
C PHE A 551 9.89 -16.86 -9.22
N GLY A 552 8.74 -17.41 -8.81
CA GLY A 552 7.86 -18.17 -9.69
C GLY A 552 8.29 -19.61 -9.95
N ASN A 553 9.34 -20.11 -9.26
CA ASN A 553 9.73 -21.51 -9.38
C ASN A 553 8.68 -22.39 -8.72
N LYS A 554 8.45 -23.58 -9.29
CA LYS A 554 7.58 -24.58 -8.65
C LYS A 554 8.13 -24.91 -7.27
N TYR A 555 7.23 -24.98 -6.29
CA TYR A 555 7.59 -25.35 -4.94
C TYR A 555 8.38 -26.67 -4.92
N LYS A 556 9.48 -26.64 -4.21
CA LYS A 556 10.22 -27.80 -3.74
C LYS A 556 10.29 -27.71 -2.23
N ASN A 557 10.41 -28.82 -1.56
CA ASN A 557 10.45 -28.87 -0.10
C ASN A 557 11.68 -28.10 0.46
N ALA A 558 11.53 -26.78 0.62
CA ALA A 558 12.61 -25.87 1.03
C ALA A 558 12.15 -24.87 2.09
N ILE A 559 13.06 -24.47 2.96
CA ILE A 559 12.87 -23.42 3.97
C ILE A 559 13.18 -22.06 3.35
N GLY A 560 12.38 -21.04 3.70
CA GLY A 560 12.56 -19.69 3.20
C GLY A 560 11.79 -19.39 1.90
N PHE A 561 12.02 -18.23 1.34
CA PHE A 561 11.24 -17.65 0.21
C PHE A 561 11.69 -18.13 -1.18
N TYR A 562 12.80 -18.86 -1.26
CA TYR A 562 13.40 -19.38 -2.48
C TYR A 562 13.50 -20.90 -2.43
N CYS A 563 12.97 -21.57 -3.43
CA CYS A 563 12.92 -23.04 -3.49
C CYS A 563 13.88 -23.66 -4.52
N GLY A 564 14.67 -22.90 -5.26
CA GLY A 564 15.68 -23.38 -6.20
C GLY A 564 15.27 -23.46 -7.66
#